data_3068164f8cdbc9d0e2111108c8eabf25
#
_entry.id   3068164f8cdbc9d0e2111108c8eabf25
#
_cell.length_a   1.000
_cell.length_b   1.000
_cell.length_c   1.000
_cell.angle_alpha   90.00
_cell.angle_beta   90.00
_cell.angle_gamma   90.00
#
_symmetry.space_group_name_H-M   'P 1'
#
loop_
_entity.id
_entity.type
_entity.pdbx_description
1 polymer ?
#
loop_
_entity_poly.entity_id
_entity_poly.type
_entity_poly.pdbx_seq_one_letter_code
_entity_poly.pdbx_strand_id
1 'polypeptide(L)'
;MVVNRHKDIIVNKYSDYYEDERLVQDRAHNIEYLTTMHYLQKFLKPGAKILEIGAATGRYSLALAKMGYNVTAVDLIPQYVEIMKRKGRRLKNFQCMEADALDLSMFKDNSFDIVLNLGPMYHLFHQKDKQKAVKETIRVAKKNGICMFAYISHASIMLTEGLHKGKAAYLFSEMDKMGRVQDIPEEIFSSFYIEDFKKLFVGTKTKYVTNIAIDSVALAMRENIEQLTKKDYEAFLKWHFITCERLDQQGLSSHLLYICKKK
;
A
#
# COMPACT_ATOMS: atom_id res chain seq x y z
N MET A 1 9.97 -19.87 16.55
CA MET A 1 9.64 -20.66 15.36
C MET A 1 8.36 -20.23 14.63
N VAL A 2 7.48 -19.39 15.20
CA VAL A 2 6.22 -18.95 14.54
C VAL A 2 6.43 -17.82 13.49
N VAL A 3 7.47 -17.01 13.64
CA VAL A 3 7.73 -15.85 12.76
C VAL A 3 8.14 -16.24 11.33
N ASN A 4 8.81 -17.38 11.15
CA ASN A 4 9.21 -17.85 9.81
C ASN A 4 8.00 -18.37 8.99
N ARG A 5 7.02 -19.00 9.63
CA ARG A 5 5.92 -19.66 8.91
C ARG A 5 5.05 -18.70 8.09
N HIS A 6 4.75 -17.52 8.64
CA HIS A 6 3.93 -16.53 7.94
C HIS A 6 4.69 -15.89 6.75
N LYS A 7 5.97 -15.58 6.94
CA LYS A 7 6.84 -15.12 5.85
C LYS A 7 6.87 -16.14 4.70
N ASP A 8 7.04 -17.42 5.03
CA ASP A 8 7.10 -18.49 4.03
C ASP A 8 5.75 -18.62 3.28
N ILE A 9 4.61 -18.45 3.95
CA ILE A 9 3.29 -18.42 3.32
C ILE A 9 3.18 -17.28 2.31
N ILE A 10 3.60 -16.06 2.68
CA ILE A 10 3.60 -14.90 1.80
C ILE A 10 4.49 -15.15 0.59
N VAL A 11 5.75 -15.57 0.82
CA VAL A 11 6.70 -15.84 -0.26
C VAL A 11 6.15 -16.89 -1.22
N ASN A 12 5.64 -18.01 -0.72
CA ASN A 12 5.09 -19.07 -1.56
C ASN A 12 3.89 -18.59 -2.38
N LYS A 13 2.95 -17.86 -1.77
CA LYS A 13 1.74 -17.38 -2.46
C LYS A 13 2.05 -16.37 -3.57
N TYR A 14 3.02 -15.48 -3.33
CA TYR A 14 3.44 -14.49 -4.32
C TYR A 14 4.46 -14.99 -5.34
N SER A 15 5.12 -16.12 -5.09
CA SER A 15 6.00 -16.74 -6.09
C SER A 15 5.25 -17.16 -7.37
N ASP A 16 3.98 -17.53 -7.22
CA ASP A 16 3.13 -17.97 -8.33
C ASP A 16 2.18 -16.87 -8.82
N TYR A 17 2.19 -15.68 -8.16
CA TYR A 17 1.30 -14.58 -8.47
C TYR A 17 1.98 -13.50 -9.30
N TYR A 18 1.38 -13.11 -10.42
CA TYR A 18 1.93 -12.10 -11.32
C TYR A 18 1.41 -10.70 -10.97
N GLU A 19 2.10 -10.00 -10.06
CA GLU A 19 1.74 -8.66 -9.57
C GLU A 19 1.97 -7.53 -10.60
N ASP A 20 2.66 -7.81 -11.69
CA ASP A 20 3.14 -6.78 -12.61
C ASP A 20 2.03 -5.95 -13.27
N GLU A 21 0.90 -6.57 -13.52
CA GLU A 21 -0.23 -5.95 -14.21
C GLU A 21 -1.36 -5.49 -13.28
N ARG A 22 -1.34 -5.86 -12.00
CA ARG A 22 -2.44 -5.60 -11.07
C ARG A 22 -2.99 -4.17 -11.13
N LEU A 23 -2.12 -3.17 -11.08
CA LEU A 23 -2.51 -1.76 -11.04
C LEU A 23 -2.84 -1.17 -12.43
N VAL A 24 -2.78 -1.95 -13.51
CA VAL A 24 -3.05 -1.47 -14.88
C VAL A 24 -3.87 -2.42 -15.71
N GLN A 25 -4.28 -3.55 -15.14
CA GLN A 25 -5.06 -4.55 -15.84
C GLN A 25 -6.41 -4.00 -16.32
N ASP A 26 -6.95 -3.00 -15.64
CA ASP A 26 -8.18 -2.32 -15.99
C ASP A 26 -8.26 -0.93 -15.38
N ARG A 27 -9.32 -0.18 -15.68
CA ARG A 27 -9.52 1.19 -15.19
C ARG A 27 -9.76 1.25 -13.69
N ALA A 28 -10.50 0.30 -13.14
CA ALA A 28 -10.84 0.27 -11.73
C ALA A 28 -9.57 0.11 -10.86
N HIS A 29 -8.70 -0.84 -11.18
CA HIS A 29 -7.42 -1.01 -10.49
C HIS A 29 -6.45 0.15 -10.75
N ASN A 30 -6.53 0.80 -11.91
CA ASN A 30 -5.65 1.92 -12.22
C ASN A 30 -5.95 3.16 -11.37
N ILE A 31 -7.16 3.30 -10.82
CA ILE A 31 -7.52 4.42 -9.93
C ILE A 31 -6.63 4.44 -8.69
N GLU A 32 -6.31 3.28 -8.10
CA GLU A 32 -5.36 3.17 -6.98
C GLU A 32 -4.00 3.79 -7.34
N TYR A 33 -3.46 3.42 -8.48
CA TYR A 33 -2.18 3.93 -8.96
C TYR A 33 -2.23 5.45 -9.21
N LEU A 34 -3.24 5.91 -9.93
CA LEU A 34 -3.40 7.32 -10.29
C LEU A 34 -3.57 8.20 -9.04
N THR A 35 -4.35 7.73 -8.05
CA THR A 35 -4.60 8.48 -6.81
C THR A 35 -3.34 8.54 -5.96
N THR A 36 -2.64 7.43 -5.79
CA THR A 36 -1.37 7.40 -5.05
C THR A 36 -0.35 8.33 -5.69
N MET A 37 -0.20 8.30 -7.01
CA MET A 37 0.70 9.20 -7.74
C MET A 37 0.28 10.66 -7.64
N HIS A 38 -1.02 10.98 -7.70
CA HIS A 38 -1.54 12.33 -7.53
C HIS A 38 -1.14 12.91 -6.16
N TYR A 39 -1.28 12.13 -5.09
CA TYR A 39 -0.89 12.58 -3.75
C TYR A 39 0.62 12.65 -3.57
N LEU A 40 1.34 11.68 -4.10
CA LEU A 40 2.80 11.67 -4.03
C LEU A 40 3.41 12.91 -4.69
N GLN A 41 2.88 13.34 -5.82
CA GLN A 41 3.32 14.55 -6.53
C GLN A 41 3.26 15.83 -5.67
N LYS A 42 2.34 15.93 -4.71
CA LYS A 42 2.25 17.08 -3.79
C LYS A 42 3.47 17.22 -2.88
N PHE A 43 4.25 16.15 -2.68
CA PHE A 43 5.39 16.11 -1.76
C PHE A 43 6.74 15.96 -2.47
N LEU A 44 6.74 15.65 -3.77
CA LEU A 44 7.96 15.48 -4.55
C LEU A 44 8.70 16.80 -4.70
N LYS A 45 10.02 16.75 -4.47
CA LYS A 45 10.95 17.88 -4.68
C LYS A 45 12.10 17.41 -5.56
N PRO A 46 12.68 18.28 -6.38
CA PRO A 46 13.85 17.93 -7.19
C PRO A 46 14.95 17.26 -6.35
N GLY A 47 15.47 16.13 -6.84
CA GLY A 47 16.53 15.37 -6.17
C GLY A 47 16.09 14.56 -4.94
N ALA A 48 14.78 14.47 -4.65
CA ALA A 48 14.29 13.70 -3.51
C ALA A 48 14.77 12.24 -3.56
N LYS A 49 15.17 11.72 -2.39
CA LYS A 49 15.49 10.32 -2.17
C LYS A 49 14.25 9.60 -1.67
N ILE A 50 13.80 8.59 -2.39
CA ILE A 50 12.57 7.86 -2.14
C ILE A 50 12.91 6.41 -1.81
N LEU A 51 12.32 5.88 -0.75
CA LEU A 51 12.30 4.44 -0.46
C LEU A 51 10.89 3.91 -0.69
N GLU A 52 10.75 2.82 -1.43
CA GLU A 52 9.53 2.03 -1.50
C GLU A 52 9.75 0.68 -0.84
N ILE A 53 8.90 0.34 0.13
CA ILE A 53 8.91 -0.92 0.91
C ILE A 53 7.73 -1.77 0.44
N GLY A 54 7.98 -3.00 0.03
CA GLY A 54 7.00 -3.86 -0.61
C GLY A 54 6.71 -3.39 -2.04
N ALA A 55 7.77 -3.15 -2.81
CA ALA A 55 7.68 -2.54 -4.13
C ALA A 55 7.15 -3.49 -5.22
N ALA A 56 6.94 -4.77 -4.89
CA ALA A 56 6.56 -5.82 -5.84
C ALA A 56 7.45 -5.77 -7.11
N THR A 57 6.88 -5.65 -8.29
CA THR A 57 7.64 -5.55 -9.55
C THR A 57 8.08 -4.13 -9.90
N GLY A 58 7.93 -3.16 -8.97
CA GLY A 58 8.47 -1.80 -9.06
C GLY A 58 7.60 -0.80 -9.80
N ARG A 59 6.28 -0.93 -9.77
CA ARG A 59 5.37 -0.04 -10.52
C ARG A 59 5.58 1.43 -10.19
N TYR A 60 5.53 1.79 -8.92
CA TYR A 60 5.76 3.17 -8.46
C TYR A 60 7.24 3.54 -8.54
N SER A 61 8.13 2.69 -8.03
CA SER A 61 9.56 2.92 -7.99
C SER A 61 10.17 3.22 -9.35
N LEU A 62 9.84 2.40 -10.37
CA LEU A 62 10.35 2.61 -11.73
C LEU A 62 9.75 3.85 -12.39
N ALA A 63 8.46 4.15 -12.12
CA ALA A 63 7.85 5.37 -12.62
C ALA A 63 8.54 6.61 -12.03
N LEU A 64 8.78 6.64 -10.72
CA LEU A 64 9.48 7.72 -10.03
C LEU A 64 10.93 7.87 -10.49
N ALA A 65 11.64 6.77 -10.71
CA ALA A 65 13.01 6.80 -11.24
C ALA A 65 13.05 7.36 -12.67
N LYS A 66 12.08 6.99 -13.53
CA LYS A 66 11.94 7.59 -14.88
C LYS A 66 11.61 9.09 -14.84
N MET A 67 10.96 9.58 -13.78
CA MET A 67 10.72 11.01 -13.53
C MET A 67 11.97 11.73 -13.00
N GLY A 68 13.10 11.03 -12.78
CA GLY A 68 14.38 11.61 -12.36
C GLY A 68 14.64 11.61 -10.84
N TYR A 69 13.79 10.97 -10.02
CA TYR A 69 14.03 10.86 -8.57
C TYR A 69 15.00 9.74 -8.25
N ASN A 70 15.73 9.88 -7.12
CA ASN A 70 16.61 8.83 -6.62
C ASN A 70 15.79 7.80 -5.84
N VAL A 71 15.60 6.62 -6.39
CA VAL A 71 14.69 5.61 -5.84
C VAL A 71 15.44 4.37 -5.39
N THR A 72 15.17 3.97 -4.15
CA THR A 72 15.50 2.65 -3.60
C THR A 72 14.21 1.88 -3.43
N ALA A 73 14.12 0.69 -3.98
CA ALA A 73 12.98 -0.21 -3.86
C ALA A 73 13.38 -1.46 -3.10
N VAL A 74 12.56 -1.89 -2.15
CA VAL A 74 12.79 -3.15 -1.46
C VAL A 74 11.54 -4.02 -1.47
N ASP A 75 11.76 -5.32 -1.58
CA ASP A 75 10.68 -6.30 -1.50
C ASP A 75 11.15 -7.56 -0.75
N LEU A 76 10.20 -8.26 -0.13
CA LEU A 76 10.44 -9.50 0.56
C LEU A 76 10.63 -10.68 -0.41
N ILE A 77 10.09 -10.58 -1.62
CA ILE A 77 9.99 -11.65 -2.61
C ILE A 77 11.17 -11.55 -3.59
N PRO A 78 12.11 -12.52 -3.58
CA PRO A 78 13.32 -12.46 -4.42
C PRO A 78 13.02 -12.33 -5.90
N GLN A 79 11.98 -13.03 -6.39
CA GLN A 79 11.57 -12.99 -7.79
C GLN A 79 11.16 -11.60 -8.24
N TYR A 80 10.49 -10.83 -7.38
CA TYR A 80 10.10 -9.45 -7.67
C TYR A 80 11.31 -8.53 -7.75
N VAL A 81 12.29 -8.74 -6.86
CA VAL A 81 13.55 -7.99 -6.90
C VAL A 81 14.30 -8.24 -8.23
N GLU A 82 14.35 -9.48 -8.71
CA GLU A 82 14.97 -9.80 -10.00
C GLU A 82 14.21 -9.15 -11.18
N ILE A 83 12.88 -9.11 -11.12
CA ILE A 83 12.07 -8.39 -12.12
C ILE A 83 12.39 -6.90 -12.09
N MET A 84 12.47 -6.28 -10.91
CA MET A 84 12.84 -4.87 -10.75
C MET A 84 14.24 -4.58 -11.27
N LYS A 85 15.23 -5.41 -10.97
CA LYS A 85 16.61 -5.29 -11.50
C LYS A 85 16.61 -5.28 -13.03
N ARG A 86 15.91 -6.25 -13.64
CA ARG A 86 15.82 -6.35 -15.10
C ARG A 86 15.17 -5.12 -15.72
N LYS A 87 14.03 -4.65 -15.15
CA LYS A 87 13.31 -3.47 -15.65
C LYS A 87 14.08 -2.17 -15.45
N GLY A 88 14.73 -2.03 -14.28
CA GLY A 88 15.46 -0.83 -13.87
C GLY A 88 16.90 -0.74 -14.39
N ARG A 89 17.44 -1.74 -15.10
CA ARG A 89 18.87 -1.88 -15.47
C ARG A 89 19.49 -0.67 -16.17
N ARG A 90 18.69 0.17 -16.81
CA ARG A 90 19.13 1.38 -17.52
C ARG A 90 18.97 2.67 -16.71
N LEU A 91 18.35 2.61 -15.54
CA LEU A 91 18.08 3.75 -14.69
C LEU A 91 19.20 3.91 -13.67
N LYS A 92 20.06 4.92 -13.84
CA LYS A 92 21.21 5.17 -12.95
C LYS A 92 20.81 5.65 -11.55
N ASN A 93 19.59 6.15 -11.40
CA ASN A 93 19.01 6.68 -10.18
C ASN A 93 18.04 5.69 -9.50
N PHE A 94 18.12 4.41 -9.88
CA PHE A 94 17.30 3.34 -9.33
C PHE A 94 18.18 2.21 -8.78
N GLN A 95 17.85 1.73 -7.60
CA GLN A 95 18.39 0.50 -7.03
C GLN A 95 17.29 -0.30 -6.34
N CYS A 96 17.43 -1.62 -6.31
CA CYS A 96 16.51 -2.50 -5.60
C CYS A 96 17.25 -3.67 -4.95
N MET A 97 16.68 -4.15 -3.83
CA MET A 97 17.22 -5.25 -3.05
C MET A 97 16.15 -5.97 -2.24
N GLU A 98 16.47 -7.16 -1.76
CA GLU A 98 15.61 -7.88 -0.82
C GLU A 98 15.67 -7.22 0.56
N ALA A 99 14.50 -6.99 1.15
CA ALA A 99 14.39 -6.58 2.54
C ALA A 99 13.01 -6.90 3.11
N ASP A 100 12.97 -7.05 4.43
CA ASP A 100 11.75 -7.19 5.21
C ASP A 100 11.35 -5.82 5.78
N ALA A 101 10.07 -5.46 5.69
CA ALA A 101 9.55 -4.23 6.30
C ALA A 101 9.75 -4.16 7.82
N LEU A 102 9.98 -5.31 8.44
CA LEU A 102 10.29 -5.42 9.86
C LEU A 102 11.78 -5.17 10.19
N ASP A 103 12.64 -5.17 9.19
CA ASP A 103 14.08 -4.94 9.38
C ASP A 103 14.66 -4.15 8.20
N LEU A 104 14.79 -2.86 8.40
CA LEU A 104 15.43 -1.93 7.46
C LEU A 104 16.80 -1.46 7.98
N SER A 105 17.48 -2.27 8.82
CA SER A 105 18.77 -1.93 9.45
C SER A 105 19.88 -1.62 8.46
N MET A 106 19.78 -2.09 7.20
CA MET A 106 20.68 -1.72 6.12
C MET A 106 20.62 -0.23 5.77
N PHE A 107 19.57 0.47 6.16
CA PHE A 107 19.43 1.92 5.95
C PHE A 107 19.66 2.69 7.26
N LYS A 108 20.48 3.73 7.16
CA LYS A 108 20.70 4.66 8.27
C LYS A 108 19.41 5.44 8.59
N ASP A 109 19.29 5.90 9.83
CA ASP A 109 18.25 6.83 10.22
C ASP A 109 18.29 8.09 9.35
N ASN A 110 17.12 8.68 9.09
CA ASN A 110 17.01 9.95 8.37
C ASN A 110 17.63 9.94 6.96
N SER A 111 17.44 8.87 6.20
CA SER A 111 18.06 8.68 4.88
C SER A 111 17.20 9.16 3.70
N PHE A 112 15.86 9.08 3.83
CA PHE A 112 14.93 9.28 2.71
C PHE A 112 14.00 10.47 2.93
N ASP A 113 13.73 11.23 1.87
CA ASP A 113 12.80 12.36 1.90
C ASP A 113 11.35 11.89 1.91
N ILE A 114 11.08 10.78 1.20
CA ILE A 114 9.77 10.12 1.14
C ILE A 114 9.97 8.62 1.33
N VAL A 115 9.14 8.01 2.18
CA VAL A 115 9.11 6.56 2.38
C VAL A 115 7.70 6.05 2.10
N LEU A 116 7.59 5.17 1.14
CA LEU A 116 6.38 4.51 0.71
C LEU A 116 6.34 3.11 1.33
N ASN A 117 5.29 2.79 2.08
CA ASN A 117 5.00 1.47 2.61
C ASN A 117 3.64 1.05 2.06
N LEU A 118 3.62 0.60 0.79
CA LEU A 118 2.39 0.42 0.02
C LEU A 118 1.91 -1.04 -0.07
N GLY A 119 2.63 -1.96 0.55
CA GLY A 119 2.30 -3.39 0.56
C GLY A 119 2.28 -4.03 1.94
N PRO A 120 3.33 -3.85 2.75
CA PRO A 120 3.56 -4.68 3.92
C PRO A 120 2.47 -4.64 5.00
N MET A 121 1.79 -3.50 5.20
CA MET A 121 0.88 -3.32 6.34
C MET A 121 -0.29 -4.32 6.35
N TYR A 122 -0.77 -4.72 5.21
CA TYR A 122 -1.86 -5.70 5.11
C TYR A 122 -1.38 -7.16 5.01
N HIS A 123 -0.08 -7.40 5.15
CA HIS A 123 0.53 -8.73 5.29
C HIS A 123 1.07 -9.01 6.69
N LEU A 124 0.92 -8.07 7.62
CA LEU A 124 1.36 -8.22 9.00
C LEU A 124 0.16 -8.52 9.90
N PHE A 125 0.12 -9.70 10.53
CA PHE A 125 -0.98 -10.09 11.41
C PHE A 125 -0.79 -9.62 12.84
N HIS A 126 0.42 -9.74 13.38
CA HIS A 126 0.65 -9.39 14.77
C HIS A 126 0.80 -7.88 14.98
N GLN A 127 0.11 -7.35 15.97
CA GLN A 127 0.15 -5.92 16.32
C GLN A 127 1.59 -5.40 16.56
N LYS A 128 2.45 -6.21 17.19
CA LYS A 128 3.86 -5.88 17.40
C LYS A 128 4.62 -5.69 16.08
N ASP A 129 4.31 -6.48 15.05
CA ASP A 129 4.96 -6.43 13.75
C ASP A 129 4.44 -5.22 12.95
N LYS A 130 3.12 -4.94 13.01
CA LYS A 130 2.53 -3.71 12.47
C LYS A 130 3.22 -2.46 13.05
N GLN A 131 3.39 -2.42 14.38
CA GLN A 131 4.09 -1.33 15.06
C GLN A 131 5.58 -1.25 14.70
N LYS A 132 6.25 -2.39 14.52
CA LYS A 132 7.66 -2.45 14.12
C LYS A 132 7.85 -1.91 12.71
N ALA A 133 7.03 -2.32 11.75
CA ALA A 133 7.06 -1.81 10.38
C ALA A 133 6.83 -0.28 10.32
N VAL A 134 5.87 0.23 11.11
CA VAL A 134 5.65 1.68 11.25
C VAL A 134 6.88 2.39 11.80
N LYS A 135 7.50 1.85 12.87
CA LYS A 135 8.71 2.44 13.48
C LYS A 135 9.89 2.44 12.50
N GLU A 136 10.14 1.36 11.80
CA GLU A 136 11.23 1.26 10.80
C GLU A 136 11.02 2.25 9.64
N THR A 137 9.79 2.31 9.10
CA THR A 137 9.43 3.29 8.06
C THR A 137 9.70 4.73 8.51
N ILE A 138 9.30 5.08 9.74
CA ILE A 138 9.53 6.42 10.31
C ILE A 138 11.02 6.64 10.61
N ARG A 139 11.75 5.64 11.09
CA ARG A 139 13.17 5.74 11.42
C ARG A 139 13.99 6.17 10.20
N VAL A 140 13.79 5.49 9.06
CA VAL A 140 14.55 5.75 7.85
C VAL A 140 14.15 7.05 7.13
N ALA A 141 12.94 7.57 7.38
CA ALA A 141 12.52 8.87 6.89
C ALA A 141 13.33 10.00 7.55
N LYS A 142 13.69 11.04 6.80
CA LYS A 142 14.31 12.25 7.31
C LYS A 142 13.38 13.04 8.23
N LYS A 143 13.94 13.92 9.05
CA LYS A 143 13.14 14.95 9.72
C LYS A 143 12.38 15.77 8.66
N ASN A 144 11.10 15.98 8.89
CA ASN A 144 10.15 16.56 7.93
C ASN A 144 9.89 15.71 6.66
N GLY A 145 10.43 14.50 6.58
CA GLY A 145 10.14 13.53 5.52
C GLY A 145 8.70 13.01 5.60
N ILE A 146 8.20 12.57 4.46
CA ILE A 146 6.84 12.05 4.30
C ILE A 146 6.86 10.53 4.35
N CYS A 147 5.95 9.95 5.12
CA CYS A 147 5.69 8.51 5.14
C CYS A 147 4.26 8.27 4.67
N MET A 148 4.10 7.35 3.72
CA MET A 148 2.81 6.93 3.16
C MET A 148 2.62 5.44 3.43
N PHE A 149 1.46 5.07 3.94
CA PHE A 149 1.14 3.68 4.28
C PHE A 149 -0.18 3.27 3.65
N ALA A 150 -0.14 2.29 2.76
CA ALA A 150 -1.36 1.68 2.24
C ALA A 150 -1.86 0.59 3.19
N TYR A 151 -3.17 0.48 3.33
CA TYR A 151 -3.84 -0.55 4.09
C TYR A 151 -5.22 -0.88 3.52
N ILE A 152 -5.69 -2.09 3.80
CA ILE A 152 -7.00 -2.59 3.35
C ILE A 152 -8.04 -2.33 4.44
N SER A 153 -9.23 -1.88 4.04
CA SER A 153 -10.35 -1.67 4.95
C SER A 153 -11.11 -2.97 5.25
N HIS A 154 -11.68 -3.11 6.44
CA HIS A 154 -12.58 -4.25 6.74
C HIS A 154 -13.79 -4.31 5.80
N ALA A 155 -14.32 -3.15 5.40
CA ALA A 155 -15.44 -3.09 4.44
C ALA A 155 -15.06 -3.74 3.10
N SER A 156 -13.81 -3.57 2.64
CA SER A 156 -13.31 -4.20 1.43
C SER A 156 -13.41 -5.72 1.48
N ILE A 157 -13.01 -6.33 2.58
CA ILE A 157 -13.05 -7.80 2.71
C ILE A 157 -14.50 -8.31 2.58
N MET A 158 -15.45 -7.65 3.22
CA MET A 158 -16.86 -8.03 3.07
C MET A 158 -17.37 -7.82 1.64
N LEU A 159 -16.97 -6.72 0.98
CA LEU A 159 -17.38 -6.45 -0.40
C LEU A 159 -16.77 -7.46 -1.38
N THR A 160 -15.46 -7.70 -1.30
CA THR A 160 -14.73 -8.52 -2.29
C THR A 160 -14.88 -10.02 -2.01
N GLU A 161 -14.60 -10.47 -0.79
CA GLU A 161 -14.70 -11.89 -0.45
C GLU A 161 -16.14 -12.30 -0.08
N GLY A 162 -16.82 -11.46 0.70
CA GLY A 162 -18.17 -11.74 1.16
C GLY A 162 -19.20 -11.72 0.04
N LEU A 163 -19.40 -10.56 -0.57
CA LEU A 163 -20.48 -10.37 -1.54
C LEU A 163 -20.10 -10.87 -2.93
N HIS A 164 -18.96 -10.45 -3.49
CA HIS A 164 -18.58 -10.83 -4.85
C HIS A 164 -18.26 -12.32 -4.99
N LYS A 165 -17.61 -12.93 -3.98
CA LYS A 165 -17.29 -14.38 -4.00
C LYS A 165 -18.27 -15.25 -3.23
N GLY A 166 -19.35 -14.68 -2.70
CA GLY A 166 -20.41 -15.42 -2.01
C GLY A 166 -19.99 -16.03 -0.66
N LYS A 167 -18.96 -15.50 0.00
CA LYS A 167 -18.42 -16.01 1.26
C LYS A 167 -18.90 -15.25 2.51
N ALA A 168 -19.97 -14.46 2.42
CA ALA A 168 -20.42 -13.58 3.51
C ALA A 168 -20.71 -14.34 4.82
N ALA A 169 -21.36 -15.51 4.75
CA ALA A 169 -21.64 -16.33 5.93
C ALA A 169 -20.35 -16.83 6.61
N TYR A 170 -19.38 -17.29 5.82
CA TYR A 170 -18.08 -17.70 6.32
C TYR A 170 -17.34 -16.53 6.99
N LEU A 171 -17.27 -15.39 6.32
CA LEU A 171 -16.61 -14.21 6.90
C LEU A 171 -17.28 -13.75 8.19
N PHE A 172 -18.60 -13.81 8.26
CA PHE A 172 -19.34 -13.44 9.46
C PHE A 172 -19.00 -14.37 10.65
N SER A 173 -18.77 -15.66 10.41
CA SER A 173 -18.33 -16.60 11.46
C SER A 173 -16.92 -16.31 11.98
N GLU A 174 -16.09 -15.67 11.18
CA GLU A 174 -14.71 -15.28 11.52
C GLU A 174 -14.61 -13.82 12.04
N MET A 175 -15.75 -13.14 12.26
CA MET A 175 -15.77 -11.78 12.79
C MET A 175 -15.89 -11.76 14.32
N ASP A 176 -15.23 -10.76 14.91
CA ASP A 176 -15.48 -10.39 16.30
C ASP A 176 -16.79 -9.60 16.47
N LYS A 177 -17.14 -9.27 17.72
CA LYS A 177 -18.36 -8.51 18.04
C LYS A 177 -18.36 -7.07 17.44
N MET A 178 -17.23 -6.59 16.97
CA MET A 178 -17.08 -5.28 16.32
C MET A 178 -17.11 -5.38 14.79
N GLY A 179 -17.37 -6.59 14.24
CA GLY A 179 -17.36 -6.84 12.81
C GLY A 179 -15.95 -6.83 12.18
N ARG A 180 -14.90 -7.04 12.99
CA ARG A 180 -13.54 -7.20 12.46
C ARG A 180 -13.36 -8.62 12.01
N VAL A 181 -12.98 -8.80 10.77
CA VAL A 181 -12.50 -10.10 10.30
C VAL A 181 -11.21 -10.44 11.05
N GLN A 182 -11.18 -11.61 11.67
CA GLN A 182 -10.00 -12.10 12.38
C GLN A 182 -8.88 -12.39 11.36
N ASP A 183 -7.65 -12.16 11.76
CA ASP A 183 -6.51 -12.53 10.94
C ASP A 183 -6.44 -14.06 10.86
N ILE A 184 -6.72 -14.62 9.68
CA ILE A 184 -6.70 -16.06 9.42
C ILE A 184 -5.31 -16.43 8.92
N PRO A 185 -4.59 -17.35 9.58
CA PRO A 185 -3.19 -17.65 9.23
C PRO A 185 -2.97 -18.11 7.78
N GLU A 186 -3.97 -18.73 7.18
CA GLU A 186 -3.96 -19.22 5.78
C GLU A 186 -4.27 -18.12 4.77
N GLU A 187 -4.91 -17.03 5.20
CA GLU A 187 -5.12 -15.84 4.38
C GLU A 187 -3.90 -14.92 4.48
N ILE A 188 -3.59 -14.23 3.40
CA ILE A 188 -2.41 -13.35 3.39
C ILE A 188 -2.73 -11.89 3.72
N PHE A 189 -4.00 -11.55 3.86
CA PHE A 189 -4.42 -10.17 4.05
C PHE A 189 -4.97 -9.92 5.45
N SER A 190 -4.42 -8.88 6.09
CA SER A 190 -4.94 -8.26 7.30
C SER A 190 -5.62 -6.95 6.93
N SER A 191 -6.76 -6.68 7.52
CA SER A 191 -7.55 -5.48 7.26
C SER A 191 -7.73 -4.64 8.52
N PHE A 192 -8.19 -3.39 8.36
CA PHE A 192 -8.27 -2.44 9.46
C PHE A 192 -9.57 -1.61 9.41
N TYR A 193 -10.09 -1.22 10.57
CA TYR A 193 -10.84 0.02 10.68
C TYR A 193 -9.87 1.21 10.65
N ILE A 194 -10.34 2.34 10.13
CA ILE A 194 -9.53 3.58 10.00
C ILE A 194 -8.94 4.00 11.35
N GLU A 195 -9.75 3.91 12.41
CA GLU A 195 -9.36 4.29 13.76
C GLU A 195 -8.27 3.37 14.33
N ASP A 196 -8.35 2.07 14.03
CA ASP A 196 -7.36 1.09 14.52
C ASP A 196 -6.03 1.26 13.79
N PHE A 197 -6.07 1.56 12.47
CA PHE A 197 -4.86 1.91 11.74
C PHE A 197 -4.19 3.18 12.30
N LYS A 198 -4.95 4.22 12.57
CA LYS A 198 -4.45 5.47 13.18
C LYS A 198 -3.81 5.24 14.55
N LYS A 199 -4.29 4.28 15.34
CA LYS A 199 -3.70 3.93 16.66
C LYS A 199 -2.26 3.43 16.56
N LEU A 200 -1.83 2.87 15.42
CA LEU A 200 -0.43 2.45 15.20
C LEU A 200 0.57 3.60 15.32
N PHE A 201 0.11 4.83 15.14
CA PHE A 201 0.95 6.05 15.15
C PHE A 201 0.94 6.78 16.50
N VAL A 202 0.14 6.34 17.48
CA VAL A 202 0.13 6.92 18.83
C VAL A 202 1.50 6.73 19.47
N GLY A 203 2.06 7.82 20.02
CA GLY A 203 3.40 7.82 20.61
C GLY A 203 4.56 7.88 19.61
N THR A 204 4.30 7.86 18.29
CA THR A 204 5.34 8.08 17.29
C THR A 204 5.69 9.56 17.13
N LYS A 205 6.92 9.85 16.68
CA LYS A 205 7.35 11.23 16.36
C LYS A 205 6.85 11.65 14.97
N THR A 206 5.54 11.59 14.75
CA THR A 206 4.94 12.01 13.48
C THR A 206 3.84 13.03 13.68
N LYS A 207 3.50 13.73 12.59
CA LYS A 207 2.31 14.57 12.46
C LYS A 207 1.44 13.97 11.36
N TYR A 208 0.19 13.67 11.67
CA TYR A 208 -0.82 13.27 10.69
C TYR A 208 -0.97 14.36 9.62
N VAL A 209 -1.06 13.97 8.37
CA VAL A 209 -1.32 14.86 7.23
C VAL A 209 -2.72 14.60 6.71
N THR A 210 -2.99 13.40 6.19
CA THR A 210 -4.32 13.02 5.70
C THR A 210 -4.47 11.50 5.63
N ASN A 211 -5.70 11.05 5.42
CA ASN A 211 -6.04 9.66 5.06
C ASN A 211 -6.94 9.72 3.83
N ILE A 212 -6.71 8.83 2.86
CA ILE A 212 -7.25 8.95 1.50
C ILE A 212 -7.88 7.64 1.09
N ALA A 213 -9.08 7.70 0.51
CA ALA A 213 -9.66 6.62 -0.28
C ALA A 213 -8.91 6.53 -1.62
N ILE A 214 -8.05 5.52 -1.83
CA ILE A 214 -7.23 5.49 -3.07
C ILE A 214 -7.93 4.84 -4.24
N ASP A 215 -8.95 4.03 -4.01
CA ASP A 215 -9.76 3.39 -5.05
C ASP A 215 -11.27 3.66 -4.91
N SER A 216 -11.72 4.24 -3.76
CA SER A 216 -13.13 4.53 -3.50
C SER A 216 -14.01 3.31 -3.82
N VAL A 217 -15.11 3.50 -4.55
CA VAL A 217 -16.03 2.44 -4.98
C VAL A 217 -15.52 1.63 -6.17
N ALA A 218 -14.34 1.93 -6.72
CA ALA A 218 -13.93 1.45 -8.03
C ALA A 218 -13.89 -0.08 -8.13
N LEU A 219 -13.37 -0.77 -7.11
CA LEU A 219 -13.32 -2.22 -7.13
C LEU A 219 -14.71 -2.85 -6.97
N ALA A 220 -15.58 -2.27 -6.15
CA ALA A 220 -16.96 -2.74 -5.99
C ALA A 220 -17.82 -2.50 -7.24
N MET A 221 -17.51 -1.44 -8.01
CA MET A 221 -18.23 -1.04 -9.22
C MET A 221 -17.40 -1.27 -10.49
N ARG A 222 -16.51 -2.27 -10.47
CA ARG A 222 -15.53 -2.51 -11.53
C ARG A 222 -16.17 -2.58 -12.92
N GLU A 223 -17.21 -3.39 -13.08
CA GLU A 223 -17.88 -3.57 -14.38
C GLU A 223 -18.46 -2.24 -14.90
N ASN A 224 -19.05 -1.43 -14.02
CA ASN A 224 -19.59 -0.13 -14.39
C ASN A 224 -18.46 0.84 -14.80
N ILE A 225 -17.35 0.85 -14.08
CA ILE A 225 -16.16 1.70 -14.39
C ILE A 225 -15.58 1.35 -15.77
N GLU A 226 -15.50 0.06 -16.09
CA GLU A 226 -14.96 -0.38 -17.40
C GLU A 226 -15.86 0.04 -18.58
N GLN A 227 -17.17 0.13 -18.37
CA GLN A 227 -18.14 0.54 -19.39
C GLN A 227 -18.24 2.05 -19.60
N LEU A 228 -17.64 2.88 -18.74
CA LEU A 228 -17.67 4.34 -18.89
C LEU A 228 -17.04 4.79 -20.22
N THR A 229 -17.62 5.81 -20.82
CA THR A 229 -16.93 6.52 -21.89
C THR A 229 -15.65 7.15 -21.37
N LYS A 230 -14.69 7.47 -22.25
CA LYS A 230 -13.48 8.18 -21.84
C LYS A 230 -13.80 9.48 -21.09
N LYS A 231 -14.77 10.25 -21.56
CA LYS A 231 -15.20 11.52 -20.95
C LYS A 231 -15.77 11.31 -19.55
N ASP A 232 -16.60 10.29 -19.37
CA ASP A 232 -17.21 10.00 -18.05
C ASP A 232 -16.18 9.47 -17.06
N TYR A 233 -15.25 8.63 -17.52
CA TYR A 233 -14.15 8.16 -16.69
C TYR A 233 -13.23 9.32 -16.22
N GLU A 234 -12.88 10.24 -17.11
CA GLU A 234 -12.10 11.44 -16.76
C GLU A 234 -12.86 12.34 -15.76
N ALA A 235 -14.17 12.48 -15.92
CA ALA A 235 -15.01 13.22 -14.98
C ALA A 235 -15.08 12.54 -13.61
N PHE A 236 -15.22 11.20 -13.59
CA PHE A 236 -15.17 10.40 -12.37
C PHE A 236 -13.84 10.58 -11.64
N LEU A 237 -12.71 10.50 -12.34
CA LEU A 237 -11.38 10.71 -11.75
C LEU A 237 -11.24 12.11 -11.12
N LYS A 238 -11.72 13.15 -11.80
CA LYS A 238 -11.71 14.53 -11.27
C LYS A 238 -12.52 14.62 -9.98
N TRP A 239 -13.74 14.07 -9.98
CA TRP A 239 -14.58 14.01 -8.79
C TRP A 239 -13.90 13.23 -7.66
N HIS A 240 -13.31 12.06 -7.98
CA HIS A 240 -12.60 11.23 -7.02
C HIS A 240 -11.44 11.99 -6.36
N PHE A 241 -10.60 12.67 -7.12
CA PHE A 241 -9.47 13.45 -6.57
C PHE A 241 -9.90 14.63 -5.68
N ILE A 242 -11.10 15.17 -5.89
CA ILE A 242 -11.66 16.23 -5.05
C ILE A 242 -12.23 15.65 -3.73
N THR A 243 -12.75 14.43 -3.77
CA THR A 243 -13.54 13.87 -2.67
C THR A 243 -12.85 12.79 -1.86
N CYS A 244 -11.74 12.22 -2.34
CA CYS A 244 -11.10 11.04 -1.73
C CYS A 244 -10.56 11.23 -0.30
N GLU A 245 -10.41 12.48 0.18
CA GLU A 245 -10.09 12.77 1.60
C GLU A 245 -11.33 12.78 2.52
N ARG A 246 -12.54 12.77 1.96
CA ARG A 246 -13.78 12.80 2.76
C ARG A 246 -13.96 11.46 3.49
N LEU A 247 -14.45 11.53 4.73
CA LEU A 247 -14.68 10.34 5.57
C LEU A 247 -15.71 9.36 4.96
N ASP A 248 -16.75 9.90 4.31
CA ASP A 248 -17.76 9.10 3.63
C ASP A 248 -17.19 8.33 2.43
N GLN A 249 -16.21 8.89 1.73
CA GLN A 249 -15.49 8.20 0.65
C GLN A 249 -14.50 7.16 1.17
N GLN A 250 -13.84 7.43 2.28
CA GLN A 250 -12.91 6.50 2.91
C GLN A 250 -13.61 5.21 3.36
N GLY A 251 -14.86 5.29 3.83
CA GLY A 251 -15.67 4.13 4.21
C GLY A 251 -16.05 3.22 3.04
N LEU A 252 -16.01 3.71 1.80
CA LEU A 252 -16.32 2.97 0.59
C LEU A 252 -15.09 2.37 -0.10
N SER A 253 -13.88 2.77 0.31
CA SER A 253 -12.64 2.39 -0.35
C SER A 253 -12.14 1.02 0.12
N SER A 254 -11.68 0.22 -0.82
CA SER A 254 -11.00 -1.02 -0.52
C SER A 254 -9.61 -0.77 0.03
N HIS A 255 -8.86 0.09 -0.62
CA HIS A 255 -7.55 0.51 -0.17
C HIS A 255 -7.57 1.96 0.32
N LEU A 256 -6.85 2.19 1.39
CA LEU A 256 -6.69 3.49 2.02
C LEU A 256 -5.20 3.84 2.11
N LEU A 257 -4.89 5.14 2.04
CA LEU A 257 -3.52 5.65 2.15
C LEU A 257 -3.42 6.64 3.31
N TYR A 258 -2.73 6.25 4.36
CA TYR A 258 -2.41 7.11 5.50
C TYR A 258 -1.11 7.85 5.22
N ILE A 259 -1.13 9.17 5.33
CA ILE A 259 0.04 10.03 5.13
C ILE A 259 0.39 10.75 6.42
N CYS A 260 1.64 10.66 6.81
CA CYS A 260 2.17 11.41 7.94
C CYS A 260 3.54 12.01 7.61
N LYS A 261 3.95 13.00 8.41
CA LYS A 261 5.22 13.69 8.34
C LYS A 261 6.02 13.43 9.61
N LYS A 262 7.28 13.00 9.49
CA LYS A 262 8.18 12.87 10.64
C LYS A 262 8.50 14.24 11.23
N LYS A 263 8.44 14.35 12.57
CA LYS A 263 8.78 15.56 13.34
C LYS A 263 10.28 15.75 13.50
#